data_d056d15775cc964d013071b4247da4f7
#
_entry.id   d056d15775cc964d013071b4247da4f7
#
_cell.length_a   1.000
_cell.length_b   1.000
_cell.length_c   1.000
_cell.angle_alpha   90.00
_cell.angle_beta   90.00
_cell.angle_gamma   90.00
#
_symmetry.space_group_name_H-M   'P 1'
#
loop_
_entity.id
_entity.type
_entity.pdbx_description
1 polymer ?
#
loop_
_entity_poly.entity_id
_entity_poly.type
_entity_poly.pdbx_seq_one_letter_code
_entity_poly.pdbx_strand_id
1 'polypeptide(L)'
;MSETTENALPAYKSALIEDVEEAMRDVVDPELGVNVVDLGLVYGIDVDDNNVAVLDMTLTSAACPLTDVIEDQARQALTGGPGPGLVDDIRINWVWMPPWGPDKITDDGREQLRALGFRV
;
A
#
# COMPACT_ATOMS: atom_id res chain seq x y z
N MET A 1 28.10 -13.60 11.64
CA MET A 1 27.57 -13.52 11.32
C MET A 1 26.73 -13.44 10.92
N SER A 2 26.90 -13.23 10.78
CA SER A 2 25.86 -12.83 10.18
C SER A 2 24.81 -13.75 9.85
N GLU A 3 24.70 -14.70 10.33
CA GLU A 3 23.72 -15.61 10.20
C GLU A 3 22.40 -15.08 10.44
N THR A 4 22.34 -14.06 11.15
CA THR A 4 21.08 -13.39 11.29
C THR A 4 20.59 -12.89 9.95
N THR A 5 21.47 -12.81 8.97
CA THR A 5 21.04 -12.33 7.68
C THR A 5 20.44 -13.41 6.82
N GLU A 6 20.38 -14.64 7.29
CA GLU A 6 19.82 -15.71 6.55
C GLU A 6 18.38 -15.44 6.16
N ASN A 7 17.59 -14.86 7.06
CA ASN A 7 16.20 -14.51 6.81
C ASN A 7 16.00 -13.05 6.48
N ALA A 8 17.08 -12.31 6.36
CA ALA A 8 16.96 -10.88 6.06
C ALA A 8 16.90 -10.68 4.56
N LEU A 9 16.11 -9.72 4.11
CA LEU A 9 16.06 -9.35 2.71
C LEU A 9 17.38 -8.67 2.31
N PRO A 10 17.81 -8.84 1.06
CA PRO A 10 18.93 -8.04 0.56
C PRO A 10 18.64 -6.56 0.74
N ALA A 11 19.70 -5.78 0.97
CA ALA A 11 19.53 -4.36 1.23
C ALA A 11 18.76 -3.64 0.12
N TYR A 12 19.04 -3.98 -1.16
CA TYR A 12 18.33 -3.33 -2.25
C TYR A 12 16.85 -3.67 -2.24
N LYS A 13 16.48 -4.88 -1.81
CA LYS A 13 15.08 -5.29 -1.78
C LYS A 13 14.34 -4.61 -0.63
N SER A 14 14.98 -4.47 0.52
CA SER A 14 14.39 -3.73 1.64
C SER A 14 14.16 -2.28 1.27
N ALA A 15 15.14 -1.65 0.63
CA ALA A 15 15.00 -0.26 0.20
C ALA A 15 13.89 -0.13 -0.83
N LEU A 16 13.78 -1.09 -1.76
CA LEU A 16 12.73 -1.04 -2.77
C LEU A 16 11.34 -1.19 -2.13
N ILE A 17 11.20 -2.06 -1.13
CA ILE A 17 9.93 -2.22 -0.43
C ILE A 17 9.55 -0.92 0.28
N GLU A 18 10.50 -0.24 0.90
CA GLU A 18 10.26 1.05 1.53
C GLU A 18 9.84 2.10 0.51
N ASP A 19 10.49 2.10 -0.64
CA ASP A 19 10.14 3.02 -1.73
C ASP A 19 8.74 2.73 -2.26
N VAL A 20 8.37 1.46 -2.36
CA VAL A 20 7.03 1.07 -2.78
C VAL A 20 6.00 1.56 -1.76
N GLU A 21 6.28 1.39 -0.48
CA GLU A 21 5.38 1.88 0.56
C GLU A 21 5.21 3.39 0.48
N GLU A 22 6.31 4.11 0.29
CA GLU A 22 6.25 5.57 0.17
C GLU A 22 5.44 5.98 -1.05
N ALA A 23 5.63 5.29 -2.17
CA ALA A 23 4.88 5.57 -3.38
C ALA A 23 3.38 5.27 -3.21
N MET A 24 3.05 4.26 -2.40
CA MET A 24 1.65 3.95 -2.14
C MET A 24 0.93 5.05 -1.36
N ARG A 25 1.66 5.96 -0.74
CA ARG A 25 1.06 7.14 -0.11
C ARG A 25 0.47 8.12 -1.12
N ASP A 26 0.78 7.94 -2.41
CA ASP A 26 0.14 8.70 -3.48
C ASP A 26 -1.18 8.07 -3.94
N VAL A 27 -1.49 6.87 -3.44
CA VAL A 27 -2.74 6.18 -3.77
C VAL A 27 -3.77 6.57 -2.72
N VAL A 28 -4.80 7.29 -3.16
CA VAL A 28 -5.79 7.88 -2.27
C VAL A 28 -7.11 7.14 -2.43
N ASP A 29 -7.71 6.76 -1.30
CA ASP A 29 -9.04 6.20 -1.29
C ASP A 29 -10.00 7.33 -1.68
N PRO A 30 -10.71 7.22 -2.80
CA PRO A 30 -11.53 8.33 -3.27
C PRO A 30 -12.76 8.60 -2.39
N GLU A 31 -13.12 7.65 -1.55
CA GLU A 31 -14.25 7.82 -0.65
C GLU A 31 -13.88 8.62 0.59
N LEU A 32 -12.67 8.41 1.11
CA LEU A 32 -12.22 9.05 2.33
C LEU A 32 -11.26 10.21 2.11
N GLY A 33 -10.59 10.24 0.96
CA GLY A 33 -9.66 11.32 0.64
C GLY A 33 -8.32 11.22 1.35
N VAL A 34 -7.98 10.06 1.89
CA VAL A 34 -6.73 9.82 2.61
C VAL A 34 -6.03 8.63 1.94
N ASN A 35 -4.71 8.63 1.95
CA ASN A 35 -3.94 7.59 1.28
C ASN A 35 -4.12 6.22 1.96
N VAL A 36 -3.96 5.18 1.16
CA VAL A 36 -4.24 3.81 1.61
C VAL A 36 -3.28 3.32 2.68
N VAL A 37 -2.06 3.84 2.72
CA VAL A 37 -1.09 3.45 3.75
C VAL A 37 -1.54 3.96 5.11
N ASP A 38 -1.89 5.24 5.18
CA ASP A 38 -2.33 5.84 6.45
C ASP A 38 -3.68 5.31 6.89
N LEU A 39 -4.50 4.85 5.96
CA LEU A 39 -5.77 4.21 6.32
C LEU A 39 -5.57 2.79 6.85
N GLY A 40 -4.37 2.23 6.70
CA GLY A 40 -4.12 0.86 7.15
C GLY A 40 -4.66 -0.19 6.22
N LEU A 41 -4.80 0.13 4.95
CA LEU A 41 -5.34 -0.79 3.95
C LEU A 41 -4.27 -1.68 3.32
N VAL A 42 -3.00 -1.37 3.52
CA VAL A 42 -1.89 -2.15 2.98
C VAL A 42 -1.41 -3.08 4.08
N TYR A 43 -1.65 -4.37 3.90
CA TYR A 43 -1.30 -5.37 4.91
C TYR A 43 0.07 -5.98 4.69
N GLY A 44 0.56 -5.97 3.46
CA GLY A 44 1.89 -6.50 3.17
C GLY A 44 2.40 -6.01 1.83
N ILE A 45 3.71 -5.91 1.71
CA ILE A 45 4.37 -5.50 0.47
C ILE A 45 5.55 -6.43 0.26
N ASP A 46 5.66 -6.95 -0.96
CA ASP A 46 6.84 -7.72 -1.35
C ASP A 46 7.15 -7.38 -2.81
N VAL A 47 8.35 -7.71 -3.25
CA VAL A 47 8.75 -7.59 -4.64
C VAL A 47 9.37 -8.91 -5.04
N ASP A 48 8.82 -9.53 -6.08
CA ASP A 48 9.31 -10.84 -6.49
C ASP A 48 10.53 -10.73 -7.42
N ASP A 49 11.04 -11.88 -7.84
CA ASP A 49 12.25 -11.93 -8.66
C ASP A 49 12.05 -11.35 -10.05
N ASN A 50 10.81 -11.20 -10.48
CA ASN A 50 10.48 -10.60 -11.77
C ASN A 50 10.26 -9.10 -11.67
N ASN A 51 10.59 -8.51 -10.52
CA ASN A 51 10.40 -7.09 -10.25
C ASN A 51 8.92 -6.69 -10.29
N VAL A 52 8.06 -7.57 -9.80
CA VAL A 52 6.63 -7.31 -9.65
C VAL A 52 6.34 -7.04 -8.18
N ALA A 53 5.73 -5.90 -7.90
CA ALA A 53 5.31 -5.59 -6.53
C ALA A 53 4.06 -6.39 -6.21
N VAL A 54 4.09 -7.15 -5.14
CA VAL A 54 2.96 -7.94 -4.67
C VAL A 54 2.44 -7.27 -3.41
N LEU A 55 1.21 -6.81 -3.46
CA LEU A 55 0.61 -6.03 -2.37
C LEU A 55 -0.58 -6.80 -1.81
N ASP A 56 -0.56 -7.04 -0.50
CA ASP A 56 -1.73 -7.57 0.18
C ASP A 56 -2.51 -6.39 0.72
N MET A 57 -3.70 -6.18 0.22
CA MET A 57 -4.49 -5.01 0.56
C MET A 57 -5.91 -5.40 0.91
N THR A 58 -6.57 -4.53 1.65
CA THR A 58 -7.97 -4.69 1.96
C THR A 58 -8.72 -3.38 1.67
N LEU A 59 -10.02 -3.40 1.85
CA LEU A 59 -10.86 -2.21 1.72
C LEU A 59 -11.60 -1.98 3.02
N THR A 60 -12.09 -0.75 3.19
CA THR A 60 -12.87 -0.41 4.37
C THR A 60 -14.22 -1.12 4.38
N SER A 61 -14.70 -1.53 3.21
CA SER A 61 -15.96 -2.24 3.08
C SER A 61 -15.89 -3.19 1.90
N ALA A 62 -16.33 -4.43 2.12
CA ALA A 62 -16.36 -5.43 1.06
C ALA A 62 -17.35 -5.08 -0.05
N ALA A 63 -18.31 -4.21 0.25
CA ALA A 63 -19.30 -3.80 -0.74
C ALA A 63 -18.82 -2.64 -1.62
N CYS A 64 -17.64 -2.10 -1.34
CA CYS A 64 -17.13 -0.94 -2.05
C CYS A 64 -16.50 -1.35 -3.39
N PRO A 65 -16.94 -0.79 -4.52
CA PRO A 65 -16.39 -1.16 -5.81
C PRO A 65 -15.17 -0.30 -6.20
N LEU A 66 -14.26 -0.09 -5.27
CA LEU A 66 -13.12 0.79 -5.48
C LEU A 66 -11.83 0.06 -5.85
N THR A 67 -11.88 -1.28 -5.96
CA THR A 67 -10.67 -2.05 -6.25
C THR A 67 -10.00 -1.61 -7.54
N ASP A 68 -10.79 -1.36 -8.59
CA ASP A 68 -10.23 -0.97 -9.88
C ASP A 68 -9.56 0.40 -9.81
N VAL A 69 -10.19 1.34 -9.09
CA VAL A 69 -9.65 2.69 -8.96
C VAL A 69 -8.32 2.66 -8.20
N ILE A 70 -8.29 1.92 -7.09
CA ILE A 70 -7.08 1.83 -6.27
C ILE A 70 -5.99 1.09 -7.03
N GLU A 71 -6.35 0.04 -7.75
CA GLU A 71 -5.39 -0.72 -8.53
C GLU A 71 -4.76 0.14 -9.63
N ASP A 72 -5.57 0.93 -10.33
CA ASP A 72 -5.06 1.83 -11.36
C ASP A 72 -4.11 2.87 -10.78
N GLN A 73 -4.47 3.47 -9.65
CA GLN A 73 -3.60 4.45 -9.01
C GLN A 73 -2.28 3.80 -8.56
N ALA A 74 -2.37 2.60 -7.98
CA ALA A 74 -1.19 1.90 -7.52
C ALA A 74 -0.28 1.56 -8.69
N ARG A 75 -0.85 1.11 -9.79
CA ARG A 75 -0.07 0.77 -10.98
C ARG A 75 0.67 1.99 -11.49
N GLN A 76 0.01 3.13 -11.57
CA GLN A 76 0.66 4.35 -12.03
C GLN A 76 1.74 4.82 -11.07
N ALA A 77 1.48 4.74 -9.77
CA ALA A 77 2.45 5.18 -8.78
C ALA A 77 3.69 4.30 -8.76
N LEU A 78 3.53 3.00 -8.96
CA LEU A 78 4.64 2.05 -8.81
C LEU A 78 5.34 1.73 -10.12
N THR A 79 4.62 1.76 -11.24
CA THR A 79 5.25 1.49 -12.54
C THR A 79 5.66 2.76 -13.27
N GLY A 80 5.38 3.92 -12.67
CA GLY A 80 5.94 5.17 -13.13
C GLY A 80 5.13 5.95 -14.13
N GLY A 81 4.04 5.41 -14.63
CA GLY A 81 3.25 6.14 -15.64
C GLY A 81 4.13 6.66 -16.77
N PRO A 82 4.29 7.99 -16.87
CA PRO A 82 5.12 8.54 -17.94
C PRO A 82 6.61 8.50 -17.68
N GLY A 83 7.06 8.11 -16.47
CA GLY A 83 8.47 8.09 -16.13
C GLY A 83 8.94 6.70 -15.71
N PRO A 84 10.19 6.58 -15.27
CA PRO A 84 10.68 5.31 -14.80
C PRO A 84 10.00 4.94 -13.49
N GLY A 85 9.55 3.70 -13.38
CA GLY A 85 8.87 3.22 -12.20
C GLY A 85 9.80 2.51 -11.24
N LEU A 86 9.28 2.20 -10.06
CA LEU A 86 10.01 1.43 -9.08
C LEU A 86 10.05 -0.04 -9.44
N VAL A 87 8.97 -0.52 -10.06
CA VAL A 87 8.82 -1.93 -10.44
C VAL A 87 8.25 -2.00 -11.85
N ASP A 88 8.32 -3.20 -12.43
CA ASP A 88 7.84 -3.41 -13.79
C ASP A 88 6.34 -3.62 -13.85
N ASP A 89 5.76 -4.17 -12.79
CA ASP A 89 4.33 -4.45 -12.75
C ASP A 89 3.90 -4.58 -11.29
N ILE A 90 2.61 -4.68 -11.07
CA ILE A 90 2.07 -4.88 -9.73
C ILE A 90 1.05 -6.01 -9.74
N ARG A 91 0.87 -6.61 -8.59
CA ARG A 91 -0.19 -7.59 -8.36
C ARG A 91 -0.76 -7.31 -6.98
N ILE A 92 -2.07 -7.10 -6.89
CA ILE A 92 -2.73 -6.85 -5.62
C ILE A 92 -3.55 -8.09 -5.25
N ASN A 93 -3.29 -8.61 -4.05
CA ASN A 93 -4.11 -9.66 -3.46
C ASN A 93 -5.08 -8.98 -2.51
N TRP A 94 -6.36 -9.06 -2.82
CA TRP A 94 -7.38 -8.48 -1.95
C TRP A 94 -7.69 -9.48 -0.84
N VAL A 95 -7.40 -9.09 0.40
CA VAL A 95 -7.58 -9.94 1.56
C VAL A 95 -8.60 -9.32 2.50
N TRP A 96 -9.41 -10.16 3.12
CA TRP A 96 -10.49 -9.70 3.99
C TRP A 96 -10.28 -10.11 5.44
N MET A 97 -9.19 -10.80 5.73
CA MET A 97 -8.83 -11.20 7.08
C MET A 97 -7.39 -10.82 7.35
N PRO A 98 -7.10 -10.18 8.46
CA PRO A 98 -8.09 -9.70 9.43
C PRO A 98 -8.93 -8.58 8.84
N PRO A 99 -10.17 -8.41 9.30
CA PRO A 99 -11.01 -7.34 8.77
C PRO A 99 -10.46 -5.97 9.16
N TRP A 100 -10.62 -5.02 8.26
CA TRP A 100 -10.17 -3.66 8.52
C TRP A 100 -11.02 -3.02 9.63
N GLY A 101 -10.38 -2.19 10.44
CA GLY A 101 -11.08 -1.39 11.43
C GLY A 101 -10.35 -0.08 11.65
N PRO A 102 -10.99 0.90 12.29
CA PRO A 102 -10.36 2.21 12.52
C PRO A 102 -9.08 2.14 13.34
N ASP A 103 -8.86 1.06 14.08
CA ASP A 103 -7.63 0.87 14.84
C ASP A 103 -6.40 0.70 13.94
N LYS A 104 -6.61 0.44 12.66
CA LYS A 104 -5.51 0.29 11.70
C LYS A 104 -5.08 1.61 11.08
N ILE A 105 -5.84 2.67 11.32
CA ILE A 105 -5.51 3.99 10.79
C ILE A 105 -4.33 4.56 11.59
N THR A 106 -3.33 5.10 10.87
CA THR A 106 -2.19 5.73 11.53
C THR A 106 -2.62 7.04 12.18
N ASP A 107 -1.77 7.56 13.07
CA ASP A 107 -2.06 8.86 13.70
C ASP A 107 -2.16 9.96 12.65
N ASP A 108 -1.29 9.94 11.64
CA ASP A 108 -1.36 10.91 10.55
C ASP A 108 -2.66 10.78 9.78
N GLY A 109 -3.10 9.54 9.53
CA GLY A 109 -4.36 9.29 8.85
C GLY A 109 -5.55 9.81 9.65
N ARG A 110 -5.52 9.64 10.96
CA ARG A 110 -6.58 10.16 11.82
C ARG A 110 -6.65 11.67 11.78
N GLU A 111 -5.50 12.34 11.80
CA GLU A 111 -5.47 13.79 11.72
C GLU A 111 -6.02 14.28 10.39
N GLN A 112 -5.66 13.63 9.30
CA GLN A 112 -6.18 13.98 7.99
C GLN A 112 -7.69 13.80 7.92
N LEU A 113 -8.19 12.70 8.47
CA LEU A 113 -9.63 12.45 8.48
C LEU A 113 -10.39 13.48 9.33
N ARG A 114 -9.82 13.85 10.48
CA ARG A 114 -10.43 14.89 11.31
C ARG A 114 -10.48 16.21 10.58
N ALA A 115 -9.43 16.54 9.85
CA ALA A 115 -9.38 17.76 9.06
C ALA A 115 -10.44 17.77 7.96
N LEU A 116 -10.84 16.59 7.49
CA LEU A 116 -11.90 16.45 6.48
C LEU A 116 -13.28 16.36 7.09
N GLY A 117 -13.40 16.36 8.41
CA GLY A 117 -14.68 16.33 9.09
C GLY A 117 -15.13 14.97 9.62
N PHE A 118 -14.27 13.95 9.48
CA PHE A 118 -14.59 12.64 10.02
C PHE A 118 -14.27 12.56 11.52
N ARG A 119 -15.01 11.75 12.22
CA ARG A 119 -14.76 11.49 13.64
C ARG A 119 -14.00 10.19 13.79
N VAL A 120 -12.74 10.29 14.11
CA VAL A 120 -11.89 9.11 14.33
C VAL A 120 -10.97 9.31 15.51
#